data_8c30c20d7d0112ea6b71ed1b59e380a4
#
_entry.id   8c30c20d7d0112ea6b71ed1b59e380a4
#
_cell.length_a   1.000
_cell.length_b   1.000
_cell.length_c   1.000
_cell.angle_alpha   90.00
_cell.angle_beta   90.00
_cell.angle_gamma   90.00
#
_symmetry.space_group_name_H-M   'P 1'
#
loop_
_entity.id
_entity.type
_entity.pdbx_description
1 polymer ?
#
loop_
_entity_poly.entity_id
_entity_poly.type
_entity_poly.pdbx_seq_one_letter_code
_entity_poly.pdbx_strand_id
1 'polypeptide(L)'
;MKNLNLRVHSDGSIHVSSAGWVPAAVVDDFVRSRVGMIQKARRRWQNERPGEALAIEDGAVLPCMGRAMTLVLQRGSPKQAAAQGDRLVLTLPDPTDRKAAEHLFAGWWQKTCGEVFTAALERWYPCFARWEIPKPVLRHRRMKSRWGSCQPATAVITMNERLLHAPPECTEYIMVHELAHLVRADHSPAFHAVVTEVMPDWRERKKRLREARIPL
;
A
#
# COMPACT_ATOMS: atom_id res chain seq x y z
N MET A 1 2.81 -33.81 1.38
CA MET A 1 2.65 -32.71 2.37
C MET A 1 1.21 -32.25 2.37
N LYS A 2 0.54 -32.15 3.53
CA LYS A 2 -0.85 -31.67 3.64
C LYS A 2 -0.82 -30.14 3.55
N ASN A 3 -1.10 -29.55 2.39
CA ASN A 3 -1.16 -28.10 2.23
C ASN A 3 -2.50 -27.59 2.77
N LEU A 4 -2.52 -27.23 4.07
CA LEU A 4 -3.61 -26.49 4.70
C LEU A 4 -3.26 -24.99 4.63
N ASN A 5 -4.13 -24.20 4.04
CA ASN A 5 -3.96 -22.76 3.99
C ASN A 5 -5.12 -22.07 4.72
N LEU A 6 -4.81 -21.18 5.67
CA LEU A 6 -5.79 -20.44 6.45
C LEU A 6 -5.73 -18.95 6.06
N ARG A 7 -6.89 -18.39 5.75
CA ARG A 7 -7.05 -16.96 5.44
C ARG A 7 -8.10 -16.35 6.36
N VAL A 8 -7.77 -15.26 7.02
CA VAL A 8 -8.71 -14.45 7.81
C VAL A 8 -9.10 -13.24 6.96
N HIS A 9 -10.39 -13.04 6.75
CA HIS A 9 -10.94 -11.93 5.98
C HIS A 9 -11.21 -10.69 6.84
N SER A 10 -11.42 -9.54 6.21
CA SER A 10 -11.69 -8.26 6.88
C SER A 10 -13.02 -8.23 7.64
N ASP A 11 -13.99 -9.06 7.25
CA ASP A 11 -15.26 -9.27 7.95
C ASP A 11 -15.14 -10.20 9.17
N GLY A 12 -13.92 -10.69 9.46
CA GLY A 12 -13.64 -11.64 10.55
C GLY A 12 -13.93 -13.09 10.20
N SER A 13 -14.38 -13.40 8.99
CA SER A 13 -14.56 -14.79 8.52
C SER A 13 -13.22 -15.49 8.32
N ILE A 14 -13.22 -16.81 8.48
CA ILE A 14 -12.04 -17.65 8.34
C ILE A 14 -12.29 -18.64 7.22
N HIS A 15 -11.42 -18.62 6.22
CA HIS A 15 -11.44 -19.61 5.15
C HIS A 15 -10.23 -20.52 5.26
N VAL A 16 -10.48 -21.85 5.28
CA VAL A 16 -9.43 -22.85 5.23
C VAL A 16 -9.55 -23.60 3.92
N SER A 17 -8.47 -23.61 3.16
CA SER A 17 -8.36 -24.40 1.94
C SER A 17 -7.56 -25.67 2.26
N SER A 18 -8.12 -26.83 1.93
CA SER A 18 -7.47 -28.13 2.08
C SER A 18 -7.68 -28.97 0.82
N ALA A 19 -6.82 -29.97 0.61
CA ALA A 19 -7.14 -31.00 -0.36
C ALA A 19 -8.36 -31.83 0.14
N GLY A 20 -9.25 -32.24 -0.78
CA GLY A 20 -10.53 -32.89 -0.42
C GLY A 20 -10.43 -34.18 0.39
N TRP A 21 -9.24 -34.78 0.45
CA TRP A 21 -8.96 -36.00 1.23
C TRP A 21 -8.53 -35.74 2.70
N VAL A 22 -8.37 -34.46 3.10
CA VAL A 22 -7.96 -34.11 4.47
C VAL A 22 -9.15 -34.25 5.41
N PRO A 23 -9.09 -35.11 6.48
CA PRO A 23 -10.16 -35.27 7.43
C PRO A 23 -10.49 -33.94 8.15
N ALA A 24 -11.78 -33.71 8.44
CA ALA A 24 -12.24 -32.50 9.13
C ALA A 24 -11.53 -32.26 10.48
N ALA A 25 -11.28 -33.33 11.25
CA ALA A 25 -10.58 -33.26 12.54
C ALA A 25 -9.17 -32.64 12.37
N VAL A 26 -8.46 -32.95 11.28
CA VAL A 26 -7.12 -32.37 11.01
C VAL A 26 -7.21 -30.88 10.64
N VAL A 27 -8.30 -30.49 9.97
CA VAL A 27 -8.59 -29.09 9.67
C VAL A 27 -8.90 -28.32 10.96
N ASP A 28 -9.70 -28.90 11.85
CA ASP A 28 -10.06 -28.29 13.15
C ASP A 28 -8.81 -28.10 14.04
N ASP A 29 -7.98 -29.13 14.15
CA ASP A 29 -6.71 -29.01 14.92
C ASP A 29 -5.78 -27.97 14.34
N PHE A 30 -5.69 -27.87 13.01
CA PHE A 30 -4.94 -26.82 12.34
C PHE A 30 -5.48 -25.43 12.67
N VAL A 31 -6.81 -25.23 12.65
CA VAL A 31 -7.45 -23.95 13.03
C VAL A 31 -7.18 -23.64 14.50
N ARG A 32 -7.36 -24.61 15.40
CA ARG A 32 -7.07 -24.45 16.84
C ARG A 32 -5.63 -24.04 17.10
N SER A 33 -4.67 -24.64 16.41
CA SER A 33 -3.24 -24.29 16.54
C SER A 33 -2.94 -22.86 16.08
N ARG A 34 -3.84 -22.21 15.33
CA ARG A 34 -3.68 -20.86 14.77
C ARG A 34 -4.58 -19.81 15.44
N VAL A 35 -5.29 -20.15 16.54
CA VAL A 35 -6.22 -19.23 17.23
C VAL A 35 -5.55 -17.91 17.60
N GLY A 36 -4.31 -17.92 18.10
CA GLY A 36 -3.58 -16.69 18.42
C GLY A 36 -3.34 -15.78 17.18
N MET A 37 -3.02 -16.39 16.03
CA MET A 37 -2.86 -15.66 14.77
C MET A 37 -4.20 -15.09 14.29
N ILE A 38 -5.27 -15.89 14.37
CA ILE A 38 -6.63 -15.49 14.00
C ILE A 38 -7.10 -14.32 14.85
N GLN A 39 -6.94 -14.40 16.17
CA GLN A 39 -7.31 -13.33 17.10
C GLN A 39 -6.52 -12.05 16.83
N LYS A 40 -5.21 -12.17 16.56
CA LYS A 40 -4.37 -11.03 16.19
C LYS A 40 -4.83 -10.39 14.87
N ALA A 41 -5.18 -11.20 13.87
CA ALA A 41 -5.72 -10.72 12.60
C ALA A 41 -7.09 -10.04 12.79
N ARG A 42 -8.01 -10.63 13.58
CA ARG A 42 -9.31 -10.04 13.90
C ARG A 42 -9.19 -8.71 14.64
N ARG A 43 -8.35 -8.64 15.68
CA ARG A 43 -8.08 -7.39 16.39
C ARG A 43 -7.50 -6.32 15.46
N ARG A 44 -6.64 -6.72 14.53
CA ARG A 44 -6.12 -5.82 13.51
C ARG A 44 -7.26 -5.26 12.64
N TRP A 45 -8.17 -6.10 12.15
CA TRP A 45 -9.32 -5.66 11.35
C TRP A 45 -10.35 -4.84 12.16
N GLN A 46 -10.53 -5.15 13.46
CA GLN A 46 -11.42 -4.38 14.34
C GLN A 46 -10.84 -2.99 14.68
N ASN A 47 -9.53 -2.88 14.80
CA ASN A 47 -8.83 -1.61 15.03
C ASN A 47 -8.60 -0.82 13.74
N GLU A 48 -8.48 -1.51 12.60
CA GLU A 48 -8.62 -0.95 11.28
C GLU A 48 -10.13 -0.80 11.03
N ARG A 49 -10.77 0.25 11.57
CA ARG A 49 -12.09 0.67 11.07
C ARG A 49 -11.96 0.69 9.55
N PRO A 50 -12.91 0.09 8.77
CA PRO A 50 -12.94 0.33 7.34
C PRO A 50 -12.92 1.84 7.20
N GLY A 51 -11.82 2.38 6.67
CA GLY A 51 -11.69 3.81 6.48
C GLY A 51 -12.91 4.22 5.70
N GLU A 52 -13.70 5.14 6.26
CA GLU A 52 -14.81 5.73 5.53
C GLU A 52 -14.30 6.09 4.15
N ALA A 53 -15.03 5.67 3.13
CA ALA A 53 -14.67 6.00 1.75
C ALA A 53 -14.44 7.51 1.73
N LEU A 54 -13.28 7.94 1.27
CA LEU A 54 -12.88 9.34 1.29
C LEU A 54 -13.94 10.15 0.57
N ALA A 55 -14.74 10.92 1.31
CA ALA A 55 -15.71 11.79 0.70
C ALA A 55 -14.96 12.92 -0.02
N ILE A 56 -15.19 13.08 -1.33
CA ILE A 56 -14.63 14.18 -2.11
C ILE A 56 -15.62 15.34 -2.01
N GLU A 57 -15.51 16.11 -0.92
CA GLU A 57 -16.38 17.20 -0.56
C GLU A 57 -15.54 18.41 -0.12
N ASP A 58 -16.09 19.61 -0.29
CA ASP A 58 -15.40 20.82 0.15
C ASP A 58 -15.17 20.80 1.66
N GLY A 59 -13.95 21.14 2.08
CA GLY A 59 -13.52 21.06 3.47
C GLY A 59 -13.13 19.65 3.97
N ALA A 60 -13.29 18.59 3.17
CA ALA A 60 -12.86 17.25 3.56
C ALA A 60 -11.35 17.20 3.81
N VAL A 61 -10.95 16.50 4.87
CA VAL A 61 -9.53 16.34 5.21
C VAL A 61 -9.07 14.92 4.85
N LEU A 62 -8.01 14.84 4.06
CA LEU A 62 -7.41 13.58 3.65
C LEU A 62 -5.93 13.51 4.06
N PRO A 63 -5.43 12.35 4.51
CA PRO A 63 -4.01 12.16 4.70
C PRO A 63 -3.31 12.04 3.35
N CYS A 64 -2.27 12.83 3.13
CA CYS A 64 -1.43 12.77 1.95
C CYS A 64 0.02 12.98 2.35
N MET A 65 0.89 12.01 2.02
CA MET A 65 2.30 12.01 2.37
C MET A 65 2.55 12.31 3.87
N GLY A 66 1.74 11.70 4.74
CA GLY A 66 1.84 11.85 6.20
C GLY A 66 1.35 13.18 6.77
N ARG A 67 0.75 14.05 5.95
CA ARG A 67 0.18 15.35 6.36
C ARG A 67 -1.33 15.35 6.13
N ALA A 68 -2.04 16.12 6.94
CA ALA A 68 -3.45 16.41 6.66
C ALA A 68 -3.51 17.42 5.50
N MET A 69 -4.32 17.11 4.49
CA MET A 69 -4.56 17.98 3.35
C MET A 69 -6.06 18.28 3.26
N THR A 70 -6.43 19.55 3.23
CA THR A 70 -7.82 19.97 3.11
C THR A 70 -8.21 20.10 1.64
N LEU A 71 -9.29 19.45 1.26
CA LEU A 71 -9.86 19.55 -0.07
C LEU A 71 -10.65 20.87 -0.19
N VAL A 72 -10.40 21.62 -1.26
CA VAL A 72 -11.10 22.86 -1.58
C VAL A 72 -11.70 22.74 -2.97
N LEU A 73 -13.02 22.82 -3.06
CA LEU A 73 -13.76 22.84 -4.31
C LEU A 73 -14.09 24.28 -4.69
N GLN A 74 -13.54 24.79 -5.79
CA GLN A 74 -13.78 26.16 -6.21
C GLN A 74 -14.31 26.23 -7.66
N ARG A 75 -15.15 27.24 -7.92
CA ARG A 75 -15.65 27.52 -9.26
C ARG A 75 -14.55 28.15 -10.11
N GLY A 76 -14.35 27.63 -11.32
CA GLY A 76 -13.39 28.19 -12.26
C GLY A 76 -13.17 27.34 -13.51
N SER A 77 -12.33 27.87 -14.41
CA SER A 77 -11.91 27.22 -15.65
C SER A 77 -10.46 27.63 -15.95
N PRO A 78 -9.62 26.74 -16.50
CA PRO A 78 -9.92 25.35 -16.87
C PRO A 78 -10.06 24.43 -15.65
N LYS A 79 -10.61 23.23 -15.86
CA LYS A 79 -10.62 22.18 -14.83
C LYS A 79 -9.18 21.83 -14.45
N GLN A 80 -8.82 21.93 -13.17
CA GLN A 80 -7.50 21.60 -12.69
C GLN A 80 -7.51 21.17 -11.22
N ALA A 81 -6.56 20.34 -10.85
CA ALA A 81 -6.27 19.98 -9.46
C ALA A 81 -4.84 20.38 -9.11
N ALA A 82 -4.65 21.13 -8.05
CA ALA A 82 -3.34 21.61 -7.61
C ALA A 82 -3.20 21.57 -6.10
N ALA A 83 -2.07 21.03 -5.61
CA ALA A 83 -1.71 21.12 -4.22
C ALA A 83 -1.10 22.51 -3.93
N GLN A 84 -1.60 23.18 -2.90
CA GLN A 84 -1.17 24.49 -2.44
C GLN A 84 -0.96 24.45 -0.92
N GLY A 85 0.26 24.17 -0.48
CA GLY A 85 0.55 23.97 0.94
C GLY A 85 -0.18 22.75 1.51
N ASP A 86 -1.06 22.99 2.46
CA ASP A 86 -1.92 21.98 3.11
C ASP A 86 -3.31 21.81 2.46
N ARG A 87 -3.50 22.41 1.27
CA ARG A 87 -4.77 22.35 0.54
C ARG A 87 -4.59 21.66 -0.80
N LEU A 88 -5.60 20.86 -1.16
CA LEU A 88 -5.77 20.36 -2.53
C LEU A 88 -6.95 21.09 -3.16
N VAL A 89 -6.65 22.00 -4.09
CA VAL A 89 -7.66 22.83 -4.75
C VAL A 89 -8.10 22.13 -6.03
N LEU A 90 -9.39 21.83 -6.12
CA LEU A 90 -10.04 21.34 -7.33
C LEU A 90 -10.86 22.48 -7.95
N THR A 91 -10.42 22.97 -9.10
CA THR A 91 -11.14 24.02 -9.86
C THR A 91 -12.07 23.36 -10.85
N LEU A 92 -13.35 23.67 -10.77
CA LEU A 92 -14.43 23.08 -11.57
C LEU A 92 -15.39 24.17 -12.07
N PRO A 93 -15.99 24.06 -13.26
CA PRO A 93 -17.05 24.97 -13.70
C PRO A 93 -18.25 24.96 -12.74
N ASP A 94 -18.58 23.79 -12.21
CA ASP A 94 -19.57 23.59 -11.17
C ASP A 94 -19.00 22.76 -10.01
N PRO A 95 -18.71 23.37 -8.84
CA PRO A 95 -18.19 22.67 -7.67
C PRO A 95 -19.19 21.70 -7.02
N THR A 96 -20.48 21.78 -7.37
CA THR A 96 -21.50 20.83 -6.88
C THR A 96 -21.56 19.53 -7.70
N ASP A 97 -20.90 19.48 -8.86
CA ASP A 97 -20.77 18.25 -9.63
C ASP A 97 -19.78 17.28 -8.96
N ARG A 98 -20.33 16.47 -8.07
CA ARG A 98 -19.56 15.46 -7.30
C ARG A 98 -18.79 14.50 -8.20
N LYS A 99 -19.38 14.03 -9.31
CA LYS A 99 -18.70 13.10 -10.23
C LYS A 99 -17.51 13.74 -10.91
N ALA A 100 -17.64 15.01 -11.33
CA ALA A 100 -16.53 15.75 -11.90
C ALA A 100 -15.42 15.96 -10.87
N ALA A 101 -15.74 16.27 -9.61
CA ALA A 101 -14.79 16.42 -8.53
C ALA A 101 -14.05 15.10 -8.23
N GLU A 102 -14.77 13.98 -8.12
CA GLU A 102 -14.20 12.65 -7.92
C GLU A 102 -13.25 12.26 -9.07
N HIS A 103 -13.64 12.51 -10.31
CA HIS A 103 -12.81 12.22 -11.49
C HIS A 103 -11.53 13.07 -11.50
N LEU A 104 -11.64 14.36 -11.21
CA LEU A 104 -10.51 15.28 -11.18
C LEU A 104 -9.52 14.91 -10.03
N PHE A 105 -10.06 14.59 -8.86
CA PHE A 105 -9.29 14.08 -7.74
C PHE A 105 -8.55 12.78 -8.10
N ALA A 106 -9.24 11.81 -8.70
CA ALA A 106 -8.64 10.54 -9.09
C ALA A 106 -7.48 10.73 -10.07
N GLY A 107 -7.62 11.61 -11.07
CA GLY A 107 -6.57 11.95 -12.01
C GLY A 107 -5.34 12.57 -11.31
N TRP A 108 -5.56 13.53 -10.41
CA TRP A 108 -4.50 14.13 -9.62
C TRP A 108 -3.80 13.09 -8.75
N TRP A 109 -4.57 12.23 -8.08
CA TRP A 109 -4.05 11.18 -7.21
C TRP A 109 -3.13 10.21 -7.96
N GLN A 110 -3.58 9.74 -9.12
CA GLN A 110 -2.79 8.82 -9.96
C GLN A 110 -1.50 9.47 -10.45
N LYS A 111 -1.58 10.72 -10.92
CA LYS A 111 -0.39 11.48 -11.34
C LYS A 111 0.61 11.63 -10.20
N THR A 112 0.14 12.04 -9.01
CA THR A 112 0.99 12.22 -7.83
C THR A 112 1.60 10.89 -7.36
N CYS A 113 0.85 9.79 -7.39
CA CYS A 113 1.39 8.45 -7.14
C CYS A 113 2.55 8.13 -8.11
N GLY A 114 2.35 8.36 -9.40
CA GLY A 114 3.38 8.15 -10.41
C GLY A 114 4.66 8.95 -10.12
N GLU A 115 4.52 10.22 -9.81
CA GLU A 115 5.65 11.12 -9.50
C GLU A 115 6.39 10.66 -8.22
N VAL A 116 5.67 10.40 -7.13
CA VAL A 116 6.25 10.00 -5.84
C VAL A 116 6.95 8.64 -5.94
N PHE A 117 6.34 7.67 -6.61
CA PHE A 117 6.91 6.33 -6.72
C PHE A 117 8.10 6.31 -7.68
N THR A 118 8.06 7.10 -8.75
CA THR A 118 9.22 7.25 -9.66
C THR A 118 10.39 7.90 -8.92
N ALA A 119 10.14 8.97 -8.17
CA ALA A 119 11.18 9.61 -7.37
C ALA A 119 11.79 8.64 -6.32
N ALA A 120 10.96 7.81 -5.68
CA ALA A 120 11.44 6.78 -4.76
C ALA A 120 12.30 5.72 -5.47
N LEU A 121 11.89 5.29 -6.67
CA LEU A 121 12.68 4.36 -7.48
C LEU A 121 14.03 4.97 -7.87
N GLU A 122 14.03 6.16 -8.41
CA GLU A 122 15.25 6.83 -8.86
C GLU A 122 16.23 7.09 -7.71
N ARG A 123 15.71 7.38 -6.52
CA ARG A 123 16.52 7.55 -5.31
C ARG A 123 17.18 6.26 -4.86
N TRP A 124 16.43 5.16 -4.81
CA TRP A 124 16.88 3.92 -4.15
C TRP A 124 17.45 2.88 -5.10
N TYR A 125 17.10 2.88 -6.39
CA TYR A 125 17.63 1.93 -7.35
C TYR A 125 19.17 1.96 -7.45
N PRO A 126 19.87 3.11 -7.46
CA PRO A 126 21.34 3.14 -7.49
C PRO A 126 22.00 2.43 -6.30
N CYS A 127 21.32 2.35 -5.14
CA CYS A 127 21.84 1.65 -3.97
C CYS A 127 21.93 0.13 -4.17
N PHE A 128 21.34 -0.39 -5.24
CA PHE A 128 21.38 -1.81 -5.61
C PHE A 128 22.42 -2.13 -6.71
N ALA A 129 23.26 -1.17 -7.11
CA ALA A 129 24.21 -1.31 -8.21
C ALA A 129 25.13 -2.54 -8.09
N ARG A 130 25.58 -2.88 -6.86
CA ARG A 130 26.46 -4.03 -6.61
C ARG A 130 25.84 -5.40 -6.91
N TRP A 131 24.51 -5.49 -6.97
CA TRP A 131 23.80 -6.74 -7.30
C TRP A 131 23.40 -6.82 -8.78
N GLU A 132 23.73 -5.79 -9.57
CA GLU A 132 23.50 -5.74 -11.03
C GLU A 132 22.05 -6.09 -11.41
N ILE A 133 21.08 -5.70 -10.56
CA ILE A 133 19.67 -5.95 -10.84
C ILE A 133 19.21 -5.11 -12.04
N PRO A 134 18.32 -5.64 -12.91
CA PRO A 134 17.76 -4.86 -14.00
C PRO A 134 16.92 -3.70 -13.47
N LYS A 135 16.93 -2.54 -14.16
CA LYS A 135 16.05 -1.43 -13.81
C LYS A 135 14.59 -1.87 -13.99
N PRO A 136 13.78 -1.86 -12.92
CA PRO A 136 12.43 -2.38 -13.01
C PRO A 136 11.49 -1.46 -13.77
N VAL A 137 10.48 -2.06 -14.40
CA VAL A 137 9.30 -1.34 -14.87
C VAL A 137 8.40 -1.06 -13.67
N LEU A 138 8.20 0.22 -13.39
CA LEU A 138 7.34 0.66 -12.28
C LEU A 138 5.89 0.79 -12.73
N ARG A 139 4.98 0.22 -11.94
CA ARG A 139 3.53 0.36 -12.07
C ARG A 139 2.93 0.73 -10.74
N HIS A 140 1.74 1.30 -10.76
CA HIS A 140 0.97 1.50 -9.54
C HIS A 140 -0.50 1.19 -9.77
N ARG A 141 -1.16 0.75 -8.74
CA ARG A 141 -2.60 0.51 -8.71
C ARG A 141 -3.10 0.39 -7.28
N ARG A 142 -4.38 0.56 -7.04
CA ARG A 142 -5.00 0.25 -5.75
C ARG A 142 -5.01 -1.26 -5.51
N MET A 143 -4.50 -1.69 -4.34
CA MET A 143 -4.45 -3.09 -3.93
C MET A 143 -5.09 -3.28 -2.55
N LYS A 144 -5.80 -4.40 -2.35
CA LYS A 144 -6.52 -4.68 -1.09
C LYS A 144 -5.64 -5.25 0.02
N SER A 145 -4.64 -6.06 -0.30
CA SER A 145 -3.96 -6.93 0.68
C SER A 145 -2.45 -6.76 0.78
N ARG A 146 -1.84 -5.91 -0.04
CA ARG A 146 -0.38 -5.69 -0.05
C ARG A 146 -0.03 -4.26 -0.41
N TRP A 147 1.14 -3.81 0.05
CA TRP A 147 1.65 -2.47 -0.21
C TRP A 147 2.46 -2.36 -1.50
N GLY A 148 3.09 -3.45 -1.90
CA GLY A 148 3.82 -3.59 -3.14
C GLY A 148 3.81 -5.03 -3.64
N SER A 149 4.34 -5.25 -4.81
CA SER A 149 4.66 -6.57 -5.34
C SER A 149 5.75 -6.47 -6.39
N CYS A 150 6.70 -7.38 -6.36
CA CYS A 150 7.72 -7.55 -7.37
C CYS A 150 7.49 -8.84 -8.16
N GLN A 151 7.73 -8.80 -9.46
CA GLN A 151 7.83 -9.95 -10.34
C GLN A 151 9.29 -10.07 -10.82
N PRO A 152 10.15 -10.83 -10.13
CA PRO A 152 11.57 -10.90 -10.47
C PRO A 152 11.87 -11.31 -11.90
N ALA A 153 11.11 -12.27 -12.44
CA ALA A 153 11.32 -12.79 -13.80
C ALA A 153 11.14 -11.72 -14.90
N THR A 154 10.33 -10.71 -14.67
CA THR A 154 10.04 -9.64 -15.64
C THR A 154 10.51 -8.27 -15.17
N ALA A 155 11.14 -8.20 -14.00
CA ALA A 155 11.56 -6.97 -13.35
C ALA A 155 10.43 -5.91 -13.28
N VAL A 156 9.21 -6.33 -12.92
CA VAL A 156 8.06 -5.42 -12.76
C VAL A 156 7.78 -5.22 -11.27
N ILE A 157 7.83 -3.97 -10.81
CA ILE A 157 7.41 -3.57 -9.47
C ILE A 157 6.06 -2.83 -9.56
N THR A 158 5.10 -3.25 -8.75
CA THR A 158 3.81 -2.59 -8.63
C THR A 158 3.63 -2.04 -7.22
N MET A 159 3.42 -0.73 -7.09
CA MET A 159 3.20 -0.03 -5.83
C MET A 159 1.69 0.19 -5.58
N ASN A 160 1.28 0.15 -4.32
CA ASN A 160 -0.11 0.43 -3.94
C ASN A 160 -0.32 1.94 -3.81
N GLU A 161 -1.28 2.49 -4.55
CA GLU A 161 -1.63 3.92 -4.52
C GLU A 161 -2.05 4.41 -3.12
N ARG A 162 -2.48 3.51 -2.24
CA ARG A 162 -2.77 3.84 -0.83
C ARG A 162 -1.53 4.27 -0.04
N LEU A 163 -0.33 3.97 -0.52
CA LEU A 163 0.92 4.44 0.11
C LEU A 163 1.04 5.96 0.09
N LEU A 164 0.36 6.65 -0.82
CA LEU A 164 0.35 8.11 -0.83
C LEU A 164 -0.30 8.73 0.42
N HIS A 165 -1.16 7.97 1.14
CA HIS A 165 -1.69 8.41 2.44
C HIS A 165 -0.66 8.33 3.58
N ALA A 166 0.36 7.47 3.42
CA ALA A 166 1.40 7.26 4.44
C ALA A 166 2.50 8.34 4.37
N PRO A 167 3.29 8.50 5.44
CA PRO A 167 4.53 9.27 5.39
C PRO A 167 5.47 8.78 4.27
N PRO A 168 6.20 9.68 3.59
CA PRO A 168 7.07 9.34 2.45
C PRO A 168 8.06 8.22 2.73
N GLU A 169 8.62 8.16 3.93
CA GLU A 169 9.55 7.12 4.36
C GLU A 169 8.94 5.71 4.33
N CYS A 170 7.60 5.59 4.43
CA CYS A 170 6.91 4.31 4.27
C CYS A 170 6.89 3.86 2.81
N THR A 171 6.70 4.78 1.89
CA THR A 171 6.78 4.53 0.43
C THR A 171 8.20 4.11 0.04
N GLU A 172 9.21 4.81 0.55
CA GLU A 172 10.61 4.47 0.33
C GLU A 172 10.93 3.06 0.85
N TYR A 173 10.44 2.71 2.05
CA TYR A 173 10.63 1.36 2.61
C TYR A 173 10.03 0.28 1.71
N ILE A 174 8.82 0.47 1.20
CA ILE A 174 8.20 -0.49 0.29
C ILE A 174 8.98 -0.56 -1.03
N MET A 175 9.45 0.56 -1.57
CA MET A 175 10.29 0.56 -2.77
C MET A 175 11.57 -0.26 -2.57
N VAL A 176 12.30 -0.06 -1.47
CA VAL A 176 13.50 -0.83 -1.15
C VAL A 176 13.17 -2.32 -0.95
N HIS A 177 12.03 -2.63 -0.31
CA HIS A 177 11.56 -4.00 -0.12
C HIS A 177 11.31 -4.71 -1.46
N GLU A 178 10.62 -4.05 -2.40
CA GLU A 178 10.33 -4.62 -3.72
C GLU A 178 11.60 -4.71 -4.60
N LEU A 179 12.52 -3.74 -4.50
CA LEU A 179 13.83 -3.81 -5.17
C LEU A 179 14.67 -5.00 -4.64
N ALA A 180 14.64 -5.25 -3.33
CA ALA A 180 15.35 -6.37 -2.73
C ALA A 180 14.84 -7.74 -3.24
N HIS A 181 13.58 -7.83 -3.69
CA HIS A 181 13.05 -9.03 -4.32
C HIS A 181 13.67 -9.34 -5.69
N LEU A 182 14.27 -8.37 -6.36
CA LEU A 182 15.07 -8.61 -7.57
C LEU A 182 16.42 -9.28 -7.25
N VAL A 183 16.90 -9.14 -6.01
CA VAL A 183 18.11 -9.82 -5.51
C VAL A 183 17.76 -11.18 -4.90
N ARG A 184 16.70 -11.25 -4.09
CA ARG A 184 16.22 -12.44 -3.37
C ARG A 184 14.70 -12.51 -3.38
N ALA A 185 14.15 -13.51 -4.04
CA ALA A 185 12.69 -13.66 -4.21
C ALA A 185 11.95 -14.00 -2.92
N ASP A 186 12.62 -14.62 -1.95
CA ASP A 186 12.06 -15.04 -0.66
C ASP A 186 12.31 -14.00 0.44
N HIS A 187 11.63 -14.15 1.58
CA HIS A 187 11.86 -13.30 2.78
C HIS A 187 12.83 -13.98 3.77
N SER A 188 13.85 -14.65 3.27
CA SER A 188 14.90 -15.30 4.08
C SER A 188 15.76 -14.30 4.86
N PRO A 189 16.61 -14.77 5.78
CA PRO A 189 17.62 -13.91 6.42
C PRO A 189 18.50 -13.17 5.40
N ALA A 190 18.82 -13.79 4.26
CA ALA A 190 19.60 -13.17 3.19
C ALA A 190 18.86 -12.00 2.53
N PHE A 191 17.54 -12.11 2.30
CA PHE A 191 16.70 -10.99 1.87
C PHE A 191 16.76 -9.83 2.86
N HIS A 192 16.56 -10.13 4.16
CA HIS A 192 16.60 -9.09 5.18
C HIS A 192 18.00 -8.47 5.35
N ALA A 193 19.07 -9.21 5.06
CA ALA A 193 20.42 -8.65 5.02
C ALA A 193 20.57 -7.60 3.93
N VAL A 194 20.08 -7.89 2.70
CA VAL A 194 20.04 -6.91 1.59
C VAL A 194 19.27 -5.65 1.99
N VAL A 195 18.04 -5.81 2.52
CA VAL A 195 17.23 -4.66 2.96
C VAL A 195 17.95 -3.85 4.05
N THR A 196 18.59 -4.52 5.02
CA THR A 196 19.29 -3.84 6.13
C THR A 196 20.51 -3.08 5.63
N GLU A 197 21.22 -3.62 4.65
CA GLU A 197 22.39 -2.97 4.06
C GLU A 197 22.01 -1.68 3.33
N VAL A 198 20.92 -1.71 2.53
CA VAL A 198 20.46 -0.56 1.77
C VAL A 198 19.74 0.46 2.66
N MET A 199 18.96 -0.02 3.63
CA MET A 199 18.11 0.81 4.50
C MET A 199 18.19 0.30 5.95
N PRO A 200 19.20 0.70 6.74
CA PRO A 200 19.39 0.20 8.10
C PRO A 200 18.20 0.42 9.04
N ASP A 201 17.45 1.51 8.82
CA ASP A 201 16.27 1.91 9.62
C ASP A 201 14.95 1.29 9.14
N TRP A 202 14.99 0.30 8.25
CA TRP A 202 13.78 -0.28 7.63
C TRP A 202 12.76 -0.82 8.65
N ARG A 203 13.22 -1.29 9.83
CA ARG A 203 12.33 -1.82 10.87
C ARG A 203 11.45 -0.73 11.46
N GLU A 204 12.01 0.46 11.64
CA GLU A 204 11.28 1.63 12.12
C GLU A 204 10.27 2.11 11.09
N ARG A 205 10.67 2.23 9.82
CA ARG A 205 9.77 2.62 8.73
C ARG A 205 8.63 1.61 8.56
N LYS A 206 8.91 0.32 8.69
CA LYS A 206 7.89 -0.74 8.72
C LYS A 206 6.92 -0.59 9.88
N LYS A 207 7.41 -0.19 11.06
CA LYS A 207 6.58 0.09 12.24
C LYS A 207 5.66 1.28 11.96
N ARG A 208 6.20 2.40 11.46
CA ARG A 208 5.42 3.60 11.08
C ARG A 208 4.33 3.27 10.07
N LEU A 209 4.62 2.46 9.05
CA LEU A 209 3.62 2.02 8.07
C LEU A 209 2.48 1.22 8.71
N ARG A 210 2.77 0.41 9.74
CA ARG A 210 1.74 -0.33 10.47
C ARG A 210 0.88 0.58 11.37
N GLU A 211 1.45 1.65 11.86
CA GLU A 211 0.79 2.63 12.73
C GLU A 211 0.03 3.71 11.93
N ALA A 212 0.39 3.89 10.67
CA ALA A 212 -0.28 4.83 9.80
C ALA A 212 -1.75 4.45 9.58
N ARG A 213 -2.65 5.40 9.87
CA ARG A 213 -4.10 5.27 9.61
C ARG A 213 -4.35 5.57 8.14
N ILE A 214 -4.37 4.53 7.32
CA ILE A 214 -4.53 4.68 5.86
C ILE A 214 -5.95 4.31 5.48
N PRO A 215 -6.71 5.22 4.81
CA PRO A 215 -8.06 4.94 4.32
C PRO A 215 -8.11 3.72 3.39
N LEU A 216 -9.24 2.99 3.41
CA LEU A 216 -9.46 1.82 2.55
C LEU A 216 -9.83 2.20 1.13
#